data_7cbc42d0cc8e850323f9dde42756a32b
#
_entry.id   7cbc42d0cc8e850323f9dde42756a32b
#
_cell.length_a   1.000
_cell.length_b   1.000
_cell.length_c   1.000
_cell.angle_alpha   90.00
_cell.angle_beta   90.00
_cell.angle_gamma   90.00
#
_symmetry.space_group_name_H-M   'P 1'
#
loop_
_entity.id
_entity.type
_entity.pdbx_description
1 polymer ?
#
loop_
_entity_poly.entity_id
_entity_poly.type
_entity_poly.pdbx_seq_one_letter_code
_entity_poly.pdbx_strand_id
1 'polypeptide(L)'
;YGYNLRRVFENEYAYDATRWRKAKEAAKAVLDFEVGGTKRYSLYTKHDANDFKDPADGNLNDSRVYARLWDMFYDMDAFANEYVFFMTKSKDQAWQGDIYPPSREGSSRQQPVQEQVDEYEYIVGDYGYPVYSAEARKGGYDDTNPYVKGTRDPRFYRDVIYHGAPYR
;
A
#
# COMPACT_ATOMS: atom_id res chain seq x y z
N TYR A 1 -26.27 -19.64 -7.81
CA TYR A 1 -25.10 -20.42 -7.38
C TYR A 1 -24.67 -19.89 -6.02
N GLY A 2 -25.27 -20.45 -4.94
CA GLY A 2 -24.83 -20.15 -3.58
C GLY A 2 -23.51 -20.88 -3.32
N TYR A 3 -22.42 -20.18 -3.39
CA TYR A 3 -21.19 -20.67 -2.80
C TYR A 3 -21.43 -20.81 -1.30
N ASN A 4 -21.34 -22.02 -0.78
CA ASN A 4 -21.40 -22.24 0.63
C ASN A 4 -20.06 -21.78 1.24
N LEU A 5 -19.94 -20.47 1.49
CA LEU A 5 -18.75 -19.84 2.09
C LEU A 5 -18.42 -20.49 3.45
N ARG A 6 -19.43 -21.07 4.13
CA ARG A 6 -19.22 -21.86 5.33
C ARG A 6 -18.25 -23.02 5.11
N ARG A 7 -18.35 -23.73 3.97
CA ARG A 7 -17.40 -24.80 3.62
C ARG A 7 -15.98 -24.30 3.35
N VAL A 8 -15.83 -23.06 2.91
CA VAL A 8 -14.51 -22.46 2.68
C VAL A 8 -13.87 -22.03 3.99
N PHE A 9 -14.66 -21.59 4.96
CA PHE A 9 -14.16 -21.06 6.24
C PHE A 9 -14.35 -22.00 7.44
N GLU A 10 -15.33 -22.90 7.43
CA GLU A 10 -15.51 -23.95 8.44
C GLU A 10 -14.73 -25.21 8.04
N ASN A 11 -13.49 -25.18 8.28
CA ASN A 11 -12.56 -26.26 8.59
C ASN A 11 -12.81 -27.68 8.04
N GLU A 12 -12.92 -27.83 6.76
CA GLU A 12 -12.29 -29.01 6.16
C GLU A 12 -10.74 -28.91 6.22
N TYR A 13 -10.22 -27.81 6.81
CA TYR A 13 -8.79 -27.51 6.88
C TYR A 13 -8.33 -27.38 8.33
N ALA A 14 -8.16 -28.53 9.00
CA ALA A 14 -7.35 -28.54 10.21
C ALA A 14 -6.03 -27.80 9.97
N TYR A 15 -5.54 -27.06 10.96
CA TYR A 15 -4.24 -26.40 10.87
C TYR A 15 -3.17 -27.39 10.42
N ASP A 16 -2.55 -27.10 9.31
CA ASP A 16 -1.46 -27.90 8.73
C ASP A 16 -0.27 -26.99 8.44
N ALA A 17 0.73 -27.09 9.30
CA ALA A 17 1.98 -26.33 9.15
C ALA A 17 2.70 -26.59 7.81
N THR A 18 2.40 -27.72 7.15
CA THR A 18 3.02 -28.05 5.85
C THR A 18 2.57 -27.10 4.75
N ARG A 19 1.37 -26.53 4.85
CA ARG A 19 0.85 -25.53 3.89
C ARG A 19 1.66 -24.26 3.93
N TRP A 20 1.95 -23.76 5.13
CA TRP A 20 2.78 -22.58 5.32
C TRP A 20 4.21 -22.80 4.84
N ARG A 21 4.74 -24.01 5.09
CA ARG A 21 6.07 -24.37 4.57
C ARG A 21 6.07 -24.38 3.04
N LYS A 22 5.09 -25.02 2.39
CA LYS A 22 4.97 -25.03 0.92
C LYS A 22 4.81 -23.61 0.36
N ALA A 23 4.01 -22.75 0.98
CA ALA A 23 3.86 -21.37 0.57
C ALA A 23 5.18 -20.60 0.69
N LYS A 24 5.91 -20.76 1.80
CA LYS A 24 7.25 -20.18 1.99
C LYS A 24 8.25 -20.66 0.95
N GLU A 25 8.29 -21.97 0.70
CA GLU A 25 9.19 -22.57 -0.29
C GLU A 25 8.88 -22.06 -1.70
N ALA A 26 7.60 -21.97 -2.08
CA ALA A 26 7.17 -21.42 -3.36
C ALA A 26 7.54 -19.93 -3.51
N ALA A 27 7.31 -19.12 -2.48
CA ALA A 27 7.70 -17.72 -2.48
C ALA A 27 9.22 -17.56 -2.59
N LYS A 28 9.98 -18.38 -1.84
CA LYS A 28 11.45 -18.39 -1.92
C LYS A 28 11.94 -18.77 -3.30
N ALA A 29 11.32 -19.75 -3.96
CA ALA A 29 11.69 -20.16 -5.31
C ALA A 29 11.57 -19.00 -6.32
N VAL A 30 10.60 -18.10 -6.16
CA VAL A 30 10.49 -16.90 -6.99
C VAL A 30 11.66 -15.94 -6.74
N LEU A 31 12.02 -15.72 -5.47
CA LEU A 31 13.14 -14.83 -5.11
C LEU A 31 14.50 -15.38 -5.55
N ASP A 32 14.62 -16.71 -5.61
CA ASP A 32 15.84 -17.39 -6.03
C ASP A 32 15.87 -17.70 -7.53
N PHE A 33 14.81 -17.36 -8.28
CA PHE A 33 14.73 -17.66 -9.70
C PHE A 33 15.76 -16.86 -10.50
N GLU A 34 16.56 -17.57 -11.27
CA GLU A 34 17.64 -17.00 -12.08
C GLU A 34 17.47 -17.29 -13.57
N VAL A 35 17.87 -16.33 -14.37
CA VAL A 35 17.98 -16.47 -15.83
C VAL A 35 19.39 -16.08 -16.24
N GLY A 36 20.11 -17.01 -16.85
CA GLY A 36 21.50 -16.79 -17.26
C GLY A 36 22.46 -16.48 -16.09
N GLY A 37 22.20 -17.04 -14.90
CA GLY A 37 23.01 -16.82 -13.69
C GLY A 37 22.74 -15.49 -12.97
N THR A 38 21.70 -14.78 -13.37
CA THR A 38 21.30 -13.52 -12.73
C THR A 38 19.88 -13.67 -12.15
N LYS A 39 19.67 -13.19 -10.93
CA LYS A 39 18.33 -13.16 -10.31
C LYS A 39 17.36 -12.38 -11.19
N ARG A 40 16.22 -13.02 -11.51
CA ARG A 40 15.20 -12.39 -12.34
C ARG A 40 14.41 -11.32 -11.59
N TYR A 41 14.24 -11.51 -10.30
CA TYR A 41 13.46 -10.60 -9.45
C TYR A 41 14.32 -10.02 -8.34
N SER A 42 14.14 -8.74 -8.08
CA SER A 42 14.80 -8.02 -7.00
C SER A 42 13.87 -6.92 -6.48
N LEU A 43 14.05 -6.53 -5.24
CA LEU A 43 13.34 -5.38 -4.69
C LEU A 43 13.74 -4.09 -5.42
N TYR A 44 12.78 -3.18 -5.53
CA TYR A 44 13.04 -1.84 -6.03
C TYR A 44 13.89 -1.06 -5.02
N THR A 45 15.11 -0.73 -5.42
CA THR A 45 16.12 -0.10 -4.54
C THR A 45 16.71 1.18 -5.15
N LYS A 46 15.97 1.83 -6.04
CA LYS A 46 16.41 3.07 -6.70
C LYS A 46 16.63 4.23 -5.71
N HIS A 47 15.95 4.18 -4.58
CA HIS A 47 16.03 5.21 -3.55
C HIS A 47 16.71 4.67 -2.30
N ASP A 48 17.65 5.42 -1.77
CA ASP A 48 18.24 5.16 -0.47
C ASP A 48 17.57 5.98 0.65
N ALA A 49 17.97 5.75 1.90
CA ALA A 49 17.37 6.42 3.05
C ALA A 49 17.50 7.96 3.00
N ASN A 50 18.47 8.50 2.28
CA ASN A 50 18.69 9.95 2.18
C ASN A 50 17.74 10.60 1.18
N ASP A 51 17.24 9.84 0.21
CA ASP A 51 16.26 10.34 -0.75
C ASP A 51 14.92 10.75 -0.10
N PHE A 52 14.65 10.24 1.09
CA PHE A 52 13.45 10.55 1.86
C PHE A 52 13.62 11.72 2.83
N LYS A 53 14.84 12.21 3.01
CA LYS A 53 15.17 13.27 3.95
C LYS A 53 15.24 14.64 3.29
N ASP A 54 14.95 15.67 4.07
CA ASP A 54 15.20 17.05 3.66
C ASP A 54 16.71 17.34 3.75
N PRO A 55 17.35 17.85 2.68
CA PRO A 55 18.76 18.21 2.71
C PRO A 55 19.10 19.31 3.70
N ALA A 56 18.11 20.12 4.09
CA ALA A 56 18.32 21.26 4.96
C ALA A 56 18.50 20.87 6.43
N ASP A 57 17.77 19.85 6.90
CA ASP A 57 17.76 19.46 8.31
C ASP A 57 18.00 17.97 8.56
N GLY A 58 18.06 17.16 7.50
CA GLY A 58 18.28 15.71 7.59
C GLY A 58 17.08 14.90 8.11
N ASN A 59 15.93 15.55 8.33
CA ASN A 59 14.72 14.89 8.80
C ASN A 59 13.92 14.29 7.63
N LEU A 60 13.05 13.33 7.94
CA LEU A 60 12.11 12.79 6.95
C LEU A 60 11.22 13.92 6.41
N ASN A 61 11.14 14.00 5.09
CA ASN A 61 10.29 14.96 4.41
C ASN A 61 9.12 14.24 3.75
N ASP A 62 7.92 14.48 4.25
CA ASP A 62 6.69 13.82 3.77
C ASP A 62 6.50 13.93 2.26
N SER A 63 6.79 15.07 1.66
CA SER A 63 6.63 15.26 0.22
C SER A 63 7.60 14.37 -0.57
N ARG A 64 8.80 14.13 -0.06
CA ARG A 64 9.78 13.24 -0.65
C ARG A 64 9.37 11.78 -0.48
N VAL A 65 8.97 11.38 0.73
CA VAL A 65 8.42 10.04 0.98
C VAL A 65 7.27 9.74 0.00
N TYR A 66 6.39 10.69 -0.17
CA TYR A 66 5.30 10.62 -1.13
C TYR A 66 5.77 10.39 -2.56
N ALA A 67 6.65 11.24 -3.06
CA ALA A 67 7.16 11.16 -4.41
C ALA A 67 7.84 9.80 -4.67
N ARG A 68 8.63 9.31 -3.70
CA ARG A 68 9.37 8.05 -3.86
C ARG A 68 8.47 6.82 -3.81
N LEU A 69 7.42 6.84 -2.98
CA LEU A 69 6.40 5.80 -2.99
C LEU A 69 5.63 5.75 -4.33
N TRP A 70 5.44 6.89 -4.99
CA TRP A 70 4.88 6.94 -6.34
C TRP A 70 5.83 6.33 -7.38
N ASP A 71 7.11 6.66 -7.31
CA ASP A 71 8.11 6.17 -8.28
C ASP A 71 8.09 4.64 -8.38
N MET A 72 7.93 3.92 -7.28
CA MET A 72 7.84 2.46 -7.27
C MET A 72 6.73 1.91 -8.18
N PHE A 73 5.63 2.64 -8.35
CA PHE A 73 4.50 2.21 -9.18
C PHE A 73 4.58 2.67 -10.63
N TYR A 74 5.38 3.69 -10.93
CA TYR A 74 5.48 4.27 -12.26
C TYR A 74 6.83 4.05 -12.92
N ASP A 75 7.84 3.62 -12.15
CA ASP A 75 9.16 3.35 -12.68
C ASP A 75 9.19 2.02 -13.45
N MET A 76 9.66 2.07 -14.69
CA MET A 76 9.78 0.87 -15.53
C MET A 76 10.78 -0.14 -14.98
N ASP A 77 11.78 0.29 -14.20
CA ASP A 77 12.72 -0.60 -13.54
C ASP A 77 12.04 -1.43 -12.43
N ALA A 78 11.09 -0.84 -11.70
CA ALA A 78 10.27 -1.57 -10.75
C ALA A 78 9.43 -2.64 -11.45
N PHE A 79 8.78 -2.29 -12.57
CA PHE A 79 8.06 -3.26 -13.39
C PHE A 79 8.95 -4.39 -13.88
N ALA A 80 10.15 -4.07 -14.34
CA ALA A 80 11.07 -5.06 -14.87
C ALA A 80 11.59 -6.04 -13.81
N ASN A 81 11.78 -5.59 -12.57
CA ASN A 81 12.56 -6.32 -11.57
C ASN A 81 11.71 -6.84 -10.38
N GLU A 82 10.67 -6.14 -9.98
CA GLU A 82 9.89 -6.49 -8.79
C GLU A 82 8.54 -7.15 -9.10
N TYR A 83 7.90 -6.76 -10.21
CA TYR A 83 6.60 -7.30 -10.55
C TYR A 83 6.69 -8.74 -11.09
N VAL A 84 6.14 -9.68 -10.35
CA VAL A 84 6.03 -11.10 -10.74
C VAL A 84 4.82 -11.32 -11.64
N PHE A 85 3.71 -10.68 -11.29
CA PHE A 85 2.45 -10.77 -12.01
C PHE A 85 1.77 -9.41 -12.02
N PHE A 86 1.36 -8.96 -13.20
CA PHE A 86 0.58 -7.74 -13.36
C PHE A 86 -0.36 -7.87 -14.56
N MET A 87 -1.44 -7.13 -14.51
CA MET A 87 -2.39 -7.04 -15.61
C MET A 87 -2.39 -5.61 -16.13
N THR A 88 -2.04 -5.44 -17.39
CA THR A 88 -2.20 -4.16 -18.06
C THR A 88 -3.62 -4.02 -18.58
N LYS A 89 -4.28 -2.94 -18.20
CA LYS A 89 -5.57 -2.57 -18.77
C LYS A 89 -5.32 -1.49 -19.83
N SER A 90 -5.66 -1.78 -21.08
CA SER A 90 -5.48 -0.81 -22.16
C SER A 90 -6.49 0.34 -22.03
N LYS A 91 -6.01 1.58 -22.17
CA LYS A 91 -6.71 2.85 -22.49
C LYS A 91 -8.18 3.02 -22.05
N ASP A 92 -8.61 2.40 -20.96
CA ASP A 92 -9.96 2.57 -20.46
C ASP A 92 -10.01 3.75 -19.49
N GLN A 93 -10.27 4.94 -20.03
CA GLN A 93 -10.46 6.16 -19.23
C GLN A 93 -11.75 6.11 -18.37
N ALA A 94 -12.67 5.19 -18.66
CA ALA A 94 -13.89 5.04 -17.87
C ALA A 94 -13.57 4.70 -16.40
N TRP A 95 -12.50 3.96 -16.16
CA TRP A 95 -12.06 3.63 -14.80
C TRP A 95 -11.60 4.85 -14.00
N GLN A 96 -10.90 5.76 -14.63
CA GLN A 96 -10.52 7.04 -14.00
C GLN A 96 -11.75 7.88 -13.65
N GLY A 97 -12.75 7.91 -14.55
CA GLY A 97 -14.02 8.56 -14.30
C GLY A 97 -14.79 8.00 -13.12
N ASP A 98 -14.64 6.71 -12.83
CA ASP A 98 -15.30 6.09 -11.67
C ASP A 98 -14.61 6.38 -10.35
N ILE A 99 -13.30 6.64 -10.35
CA ILE A 99 -12.50 6.91 -9.15
C ILE A 99 -12.48 8.41 -8.82
N TYR A 100 -12.36 9.27 -9.81
CA TYR A 100 -12.19 10.70 -9.58
C TYR A 100 -13.41 11.35 -8.93
N PRO A 101 -13.22 12.35 -8.08
CA PRO A 101 -14.32 13.12 -7.52
C PRO A 101 -15.04 13.94 -8.59
N PRO A 102 -16.33 14.29 -8.36
CA PRO A 102 -17.11 15.10 -9.32
C PRO A 102 -16.46 16.43 -9.69
N SER A 103 -15.69 17.04 -8.78
CA SER A 103 -14.90 18.26 -9.05
C SER A 103 -13.81 18.08 -10.11
N ARG A 104 -13.53 16.84 -10.51
CA ARG A 104 -12.55 16.43 -11.54
C ARG A 104 -13.20 15.58 -12.62
N GLU A 105 -14.46 15.84 -12.92
CA GLU A 105 -15.23 15.14 -13.94
C GLU A 105 -15.41 13.63 -13.69
N GLY A 106 -15.22 13.20 -12.45
CA GLY A 106 -15.43 11.82 -12.02
C GLY A 106 -16.79 11.60 -11.38
N SER A 107 -17.08 10.37 -11.03
CA SER A 107 -18.35 9.97 -10.42
C SER A 107 -18.21 9.45 -8.99
N SER A 108 -16.98 9.27 -8.50
CA SER A 108 -16.68 8.70 -7.17
C SER A 108 -17.42 7.39 -6.88
N ARG A 109 -17.63 6.56 -7.89
CA ARG A 109 -18.35 5.28 -7.73
C ARG A 109 -17.53 4.20 -7.06
N GLN A 110 -16.20 4.30 -7.14
CA GLN A 110 -15.28 3.37 -6.51
C GLN A 110 -14.57 4.08 -5.38
N GLN A 111 -14.86 3.65 -4.17
CA GLN A 111 -14.26 4.18 -2.95
C GLN A 111 -13.75 3.04 -2.09
N PRO A 112 -12.64 3.23 -1.35
CA PRO A 112 -12.22 2.25 -0.37
C PRO A 112 -13.27 2.15 0.74
N VAL A 113 -13.45 0.96 1.28
CA VAL A 113 -14.25 0.79 2.50
C VAL A 113 -13.49 1.36 3.70
N GLN A 114 -14.23 1.81 4.73
CA GLN A 114 -13.61 2.47 5.88
C GLN A 114 -12.62 1.57 6.60
N GLU A 115 -12.92 0.28 6.69
CA GLU A 115 -12.03 -0.73 7.28
C GLU A 115 -10.66 -0.77 6.59
N GLN A 116 -10.62 -0.64 5.27
CA GLN A 116 -9.36 -0.57 4.54
C GLN A 116 -8.60 0.74 4.83
N VAL A 117 -9.33 1.83 5.00
CA VAL A 117 -8.73 3.14 5.36
C VAL A 117 -8.14 3.08 6.77
N ASP A 118 -8.78 2.37 7.68
CA ASP A 118 -8.36 2.25 9.09
C ASP A 118 -7.14 1.34 9.27
N GLU A 119 -6.85 0.46 8.30
CA GLU A 119 -5.63 -0.37 8.29
C GLU A 119 -4.34 0.46 8.11
N TYR A 120 -4.42 1.68 7.59
CA TYR A 120 -3.28 2.59 7.58
C TYR A 120 -3.06 3.15 8.98
N GLU A 121 -1.97 2.74 9.61
CA GLU A 121 -1.66 3.02 11.00
C GLU A 121 -1.47 4.51 11.31
N TYR A 122 -1.74 4.89 12.56
CA TYR A 122 -1.39 6.20 13.11
C TYR A 122 0.03 6.17 13.66
N ILE A 123 0.84 7.14 13.29
CA ILE A 123 2.26 7.18 13.65
C ILE A 123 2.45 7.94 14.96
N VAL A 124 3.10 7.28 15.92
CA VAL A 124 3.51 7.87 17.20
C VAL A 124 5.01 7.62 17.39
N GLY A 125 5.80 8.66 17.24
CA GLY A 125 7.26 8.51 17.18
C GLY A 125 7.67 7.67 15.97
N ASP A 126 8.41 6.60 16.20
CA ASP A 126 8.90 5.68 15.14
C ASP A 126 7.99 4.47 14.91
N TYR A 127 6.82 4.42 15.53
CA TYR A 127 5.94 3.25 15.48
C TYR A 127 4.56 3.58 14.90
N GLY A 128 4.02 2.62 14.14
CA GLY A 128 2.64 2.63 13.69
C GLY A 128 1.73 1.90 14.67
N TYR A 129 0.53 2.42 14.88
CA TYR A 129 -0.49 1.83 15.74
C TYR A 129 -1.86 1.84 15.04
N PRO A 130 -2.68 0.79 15.24
CA PRO A 130 -4.06 0.80 14.76
C PRO A 130 -4.78 2.07 15.23
N VAL A 131 -5.54 2.72 14.35
CA VAL A 131 -6.14 4.04 14.61
C VAL A 131 -7.02 4.10 15.87
N TYR A 132 -7.65 2.99 16.24
CA TYR A 132 -8.50 2.93 17.43
C TYR A 132 -7.77 2.45 18.69
N SER A 133 -6.47 2.23 18.64
CA SER A 133 -5.68 1.80 19.78
C SER A 133 -5.56 2.90 20.84
N ALA A 134 -5.24 2.49 22.06
CA ALA A 134 -4.97 3.42 23.15
C ALA A 134 -3.71 4.24 22.90
N GLU A 135 -2.73 3.66 22.23
CA GLU A 135 -1.47 4.29 21.83
C GLU A 135 -1.69 5.40 20.81
N ALA A 136 -2.49 5.15 19.78
CA ALA A 136 -2.85 6.16 18.79
C ALA A 136 -3.57 7.35 19.45
N ARG A 137 -4.55 7.08 20.33
CA ARG A 137 -5.28 8.12 21.07
C ARG A 137 -4.39 8.95 21.98
N LYS A 138 -3.45 8.32 22.69
CA LYS A 138 -2.44 9.02 23.48
C LYS A 138 -1.49 9.86 22.61
N GLY A 139 -1.23 9.40 21.40
CA GLY A 139 -0.41 10.09 20.40
C GLY A 139 -1.14 11.26 19.72
N GLY A 140 -2.44 11.46 19.99
CA GLY A 140 -3.21 12.57 19.46
C GLY A 140 -4.17 12.23 18.33
N TYR A 141 -4.43 10.92 18.08
CA TYR A 141 -5.47 10.53 17.13
C TYR A 141 -6.84 11.04 17.60
N ASP A 142 -7.54 11.72 16.70
CA ASP A 142 -8.85 12.31 16.92
C ASP A 142 -9.82 11.85 15.84
N ASP A 143 -10.88 11.16 16.26
CA ASP A 143 -11.94 10.66 15.36
C ASP A 143 -12.66 11.79 14.60
N THR A 144 -12.65 13.01 15.13
CA THR A 144 -13.27 14.17 14.47
C THR A 144 -12.37 14.80 13.40
N ASN A 145 -11.07 14.51 13.44
CA ASN A 145 -10.09 14.95 12.46
C ASN A 145 -9.05 13.84 12.17
N PRO A 146 -9.48 12.72 11.59
CA PRO A 146 -8.66 11.51 11.48
C PRO A 146 -7.56 11.57 10.41
N TYR A 147 -7.50 12.66 9.64
CA TYR A 147 -6.63 12.78 8.46
C TYR A 147 -5.63 13.91 8.55
N VAL A 148 -5.19 14.24 9.75
CA VAL A 148 -4.15 15.26 9.94
C VAL A 148 -2.88 14.84 9.18
N LYS A 149 -2.36 15.77 8.37
CA LYS A 149 -1.19 15.50 7.54
C LYS A 149 0.00 15.07 8.38
N GLY A 150 0.68 14.01 7.93
CA GLY A 150 1.91 13.51 8.55
C GLY A 150 1.69 12.61 9.78
N THR A 151 0.43 12.30 10.14
CA THR A 151 0.12 11.49 11.31
C THR A 151 -0.26 10.05 11.00
N ARG A 152 -0.44 9.72 9.73
CA ARG A 152 -0.78 8.37 9.26
C ARG A 152 0.38 7.75 8.49
N ASP A 153 0.35 6.45 8.34
CA ASP A 153 1.24 5.75 7.39
C ASP A 153 1.33 6.54 6.08
N PRO A 154 2.53 6.83 5.56
CA PRO A 154 2.68 7.61 4.32
C PRO A 154 1.93 7.04 3.12
N ARG A 155 1.70 5.73 3.08
CA ARG A 155 0.91 5.08 2.03
C ARG A 155 -0.54 5.54 2.01
N PHE A 156 -1.12 5.88 3.18
CA PHE A 156 -2.45 6.46 3.26
C PHE A 156 -2.58 7.67 2.35
N TYR A 157 -1.67 8.60 2.46
CA TYR A 157 -1.70 9.87 1.70
C TYR A 157 -1.44 9.67 0.20
N ARG A 158 -0.87 8.55 -0.19
CA ARG A 158 -0.70 8.17 -1.59
C ARG A 158 -1.97 7.53 -2.14
N ASP A 159 -2.56 6.62 -1.37
CA ASP A 159 -3.58 5.69 -1.87
C ASP A 159 -5.00 6.21 -1.68
N VAL A 160 -5.20 7.16 -0.75
CA VAL A 160 -6.53 7.63 -0.35
C VAL A 160 -6.70 9.11 -0.61
N ILE A 161 -7.73 9.47 -1.37
CA ILE A 161 -8.17 10.86 -1.50
C ILE A 161 -9.17 11.13 -0.37
N TYR A 162 -8.87 12.08 0.49
CA TYR A 162 -9.68 12.43 1.66
C TYR A 162 -10.04 13.91 1.65
N HIS A 163 -11.00 14.30 2.48
CA HIS A 163 -11.40 15.71 2.62
C HIS A 163 -10.23 16.57 3.11
N GLY A 164 -9.92 17.63 2.37
CA GLY A 164 -8.78 18.50 2.67
C GLY A 164 -7.44 18.02 2.09
N ALA A 165 -7.41 16.88 1.38
CA ALA A 165 -6.20 16.44 0.69
C ALA A 165 -5.78 17.46 -0.38
N PRO A 166 -4.47 17.81 -0.47
CA PRO A 166 -3.96 18.59 -1.57
C PRO A 166 -4.11 17.80 -2.86
N TYR A 167 -4.94 18.26 -3.76
CA TYR A 167 -5.11 17.66 -5.07
C TYR A 167 -4.21 18.39 -6.08
N ARG A 168 -3.25 17.70 -6.62
CA ARG A 168 -2.32 18.22 -7.65
C ARG A 168 -2.71 17.76 -9.03
#